data_bdef755c2cfe760c7bd47dfbe90edca4
#
_entry.id   bdef755c2cfe760c7bd47dfbe90edca4
#
_cell.length_a   1.000
_cell.length_b   1.000
_cell.length_c   1.000
_cell.angle_alpha   90.00
_cell.angle_beta   90.00
_cell.angle_gamma   90.00
#
_symmetry.space_group_name_H-M   'P 1'
#
loop_
_entity.id
_entity.type
_entity.pdbx_description
1 polymer ?
#
loop_
_entity_poly.entity_id
_entity_poly.type
_entity_poly.pdbx_seq_one_letter_code
_entity_poly.pdbx_strand_id
1 'polypeptide(L)'
;MTIKSDRWIQQMAESHDMIAPFEPGQVRTRDGHKLISYGTSSYGYDVRCADEFKVFTNIHSAVVDPKNFDEKSFVDIQSDVCIIPPNSFALARTVEYFKIPEDVLTICLGKSTYARCGIIVNVTPLEPEWEGHVTLEFSNTTTLPAKIYANEGVAQMLFFQSDERCQTTYKDRGGKYQGQQGVTLPKA
;
A
#
# COMPACT_ATOMS: atom_id res chain seq x y z
N MET A 1 13.78 16.45 11.03
CA MET A 1 13.01 15.55 10.11
C MET A 1 12.20 16.40 9.14
N THR A 2 12.34 16.18 7.83
CA THR A 2 11.69 16.99 6.79
C THR A 2 10.89 16.13 5.82
N ILE A 3 9.68 16.59 5.47
CA ILE A 3 8.90 16.00 4.39
C ILE A 3 9.59 16.26 3.03
N LYS A 4 9.54 15.29 2.12
CA LYS A 4 10.24 15.34 0.84
C LYS A 4 9.32 15.75 -0.31
N SER A 5 9.84 16.61 -1.18
CA SER A 5 9.15 17.13 -2.36
C SER A 5 9.21 16.14 -3.54
N ASP A 6 8.41 16.40 -4.55
CA ASP A 6 8.40 15.74 -5.86
C ASP A 6 9.80 15.58 -6.48
N ARG A 7 10.61 16.64 -6.46
CA ARG A 7 12.00 16.61 -6.99
C ARG A 7 12.86 15.57 -6.29
N TRP A 8 12.78 15.51 -4.97
CA TRP A 8 13.52 14.54 -4.18
C TRP A 8 13.02 13.12 -4.45
N ILE A 9 11.70 12.92 -4.51
CA ILE A 9 11.08 11.62 -4.80
C ILE A 9 11.54 11.12 -6.17
N GLN A 10 11.51 11.98 -7.20
CA GLN A 10 11.98 11.65 -8.54
C GLN A 10 13.47 11.28 -8.53
N GLN A 11 14.32 12.10 -7.90
CA GLN A 11 15.75 11.83 -7.80
C GLN A 11 16.03 10.46 -7.14
N MET A 12 15.33 10.16 -6.05
CA MET A 12 15.51 8.88 -5.33
C MET A 12 14.99 7.68 -6.13
N ALA A 13 13.89 7.83 -6.85
CA ALA A 13 13.38 6.79 -7.75
C ALA A 13 14.36 6.49 -8.89
N GLU A 14 14.95 7.52 -9.51
CA GLU A 14 15.87 7.39 -10.65
C GLU A 14 17.27 6.89 -10.24
N SER A 15 17.78 7.34 -9.09
CA SER A 15 19.17 7.05 -8.69
C SER A 15 19.33 5.89 -7.70
N HIS A 16 18.28 5.48 -7.00
CA HIS A 16 18.30 4.46 -5.94
C HIS A 16 17.20 3.40 -6.09
N ASP A 17 16.43 3.42 -7.18
CA ASP A 17 15.29 2.54 -7.40
C ASP A 17 14.31 2.53 -6.22
N MET A 18 14.13 3.69 -5.53
CA MET A 18 13.29 3.77 -4.34
C MET A 18 11.84 3.35 -4.61
N ILE A 19 11.35 3.59 -5.82
CA ILE A 19 10.00 3.23 -6.30
C ILE A 19 10.13 2.63 -7.70
N ALA A 20 9.65 1.41 -7.92
CA ALA A 20 9.66 0.76 -9.23
C ALA A 20 8.38 -0.06 -9.47
N PRO A 21 7.64 0.13 -10.59
CA PRO A 21 7.87 1.15 -11.62
C PRO A 21 7.48 2.55 -11.14
N PHE A 22 8.27 3.54 -11.50
CA PHE A 22 8.07 4.93 -11.10
C PHE A 22 7.28 5.73 -12.14
N GLU A 23 6.36 6.60 -11.67
CA GLU A 23 5.59 7.54 -12.49
C GLU A 23 5.90 8.98 -12.07
N PRO A 24 6.58 9.77 -12.91
CA PRO A 24 7.11 11.10 -12.51
C PRO A 24 6.02 12.17 -12.33
N GLY A 25 4.81 11.95 -12.82
CA GLY A 25 3.69 12.87 -12.74
C GLY A 25 2.38 12.19 -12.35
N GLN A 26 1.32 13.00 -12.24
CA GLN A 26 -0.02 12.50 -11.96
C GLN A 26 -0.70 11.98 -13.23
N VAL A 27 -0.91 10.68 -13.33
CA VAL A 27 -1.72 10.04 -14.38
C VAL A 27 -3.19 10.05 -13.96
N ARG A 28 -4.07 10.58 -14.82
CA ARG A 28 -5.51 10.75 -14.57
C ARG A 28 -6.38 10.10 -15.64
N THR A 29 -5.76 9.72 -16.75
CA THR A 29 -6.45 9.09 -17.89
C THR A 29 -5.54 8.06 -18.53
N ARG A 30 -6.11 6.97 -19.02
CA ARG A 30 -5.43 5.97 -19.85
C ARG A 30 -6.40 5.54 -20.95
N ASP A 31 -5.95 5.53 -22.20
CA ASP A 31 -6.72 5.14 -23.37
C ASP A 31 -8.09 5.86 -23.48
N GLY A 32 -8.12 7.16 -23.12
CA GLY A 32 -9.33 7.99 -23.13
C GLY A 32 -10.26 7.79 -21.92
N HIS A 33 -9.98 6.86 -21.02
CA HIS A 33 -10.78 6.61 -19.80
C HIS A 33 -10.20 7.34 -18.61
N LYS A 34 -11.08 7.89 -17.75
CA LYS A 34 -10.70 8.50 -16.47
C LYS A 34 -10.29 7.43 -15.47
N LEU A 35 -9.19 7.68 -14.76
CA LEU A 35 -8.67 6.85 -13.70
C LEU A 35 -8.72 7.59 -12.36
N ILE A 36 -8.74 6.84 -11.25
CA ILE A 36 -8.36 7.37 -9.96
C ILE A 36 -6.85 7.60 -10.01
N SER A 37 -6.42 8.85 -9.92
CA SER A 37 -5.06 9.29 -10.24
C SER A 37 -3.99 8.60 -9.41
N TYR A 38 -2.82 8.36 -10.02
CA TYR A 38 -1.62 7.82 -9.38
C TYR A 38 -0.35 8.53 -9.88
N GLY A 39 0.78 8.27 -9.22
CA GLY A 39 2.07 8.86 -9.54
C GLY A 39 2.48 9.98 -8.60
N THR A 40 3.51 10.72 -8.95
CA THR A 40 4.13 11.74 -8.10
C THR A 40 3.22 12.94 -7.89
N SER A 41 3.00 13.32 -6.62
CA SER A 41 2.33 14.54 -6.20
C SER A 41 3.35 15.51 -5.57
N SER A 42 2.94 16.70 -5.13
CA SER A 42 3.85 17.76 -4.63
C SER A 42 4.76 17.30 -3.48
N TYR A 43 4.25 16.48 -2.54
CA TYR A 43 4.97 15.99 -1.36
C TYR A 43 4.66 14.51 -1.08
N GLY A 44 4.46 13.71 -2.11
CA GLY A 44 4.17 12.30 -1.96
C GLY A 44 4.05 11.58 -3.29
N TYR A 45 3.71 10.30 -3.20
CA TYR A 45 3.50 9.43 -4.35
C TYR A 45 2.21 8.64 -4.16
N ASP A 46 1.29 8.78 -5.11
CA ASP A 46 0.04 8.01 -5.13
C ASP A 46 0.29 6.63 -5.73
N VAL A 47 0.16 5.59 -4.90
CA VAL A 47 0.42 4.20 -5.28
C VAL A 47 -0.78 3.56 -5.94
N ARG A 48 -0.50 2.62 -6.86
CA ARG A 48 -1.52 1.79 -7.53
C ARG A 48 -1.77 0.50 -6.75
N CYS A 49 -3.02 0.05 -6.77
CA CYS A 49 -3.37 -1.29 -6.36
C CYS A 49 -3.04 -2.30 -7.47
N ALA A 50 -2.40 -3.43 -7.16
CA ALA A 50 -2.28 -4.54 -8.10
C ALA A 50 -3.63 -5.27 -8.28
N ASP A 51 -3.69 -6.22 -9.20
CA ASP A 51 -4.88 -7.01 -9.52
C ASP A 51 -5.05 -8.28 -8.66
N GLU A 52 -4.20 -8.42 -7.65
CA GLU A 52 -4.22 -9.54 -6.70
C GLU A 52 -4.87 -9.11 -5.38
N PHE A 53 -5.94 -9.79 -4.98
CA PHE A 53 -6.70 -9.49 -3.78
C PHE A 53 -6.94 -10.74 -2.94
N LYS A 54 -7.00 -10.55 -1.63
CA LYS A 54 -7.48 -11.54 -0.66
C LYS A 54 -8.68 -10.93 0.06
N VAL A 55 -9.89 -11.40 -0.26
CA VAL A 55 -11.13 -10.91 0.34
C VAL A 55 -11.47 -11.75 1.56
N PHE A 56 -11.69 -11.09 2.70
CA PHE A 56 -12.03 -11.77 3.95
C PHE A 56 -13.39 -12.46 3.88
N THR A 57 -13.44 -13.67 4.44
CA THR A 57 -14.65 -14.46 4.65
C THR A 57 -14.70 -15.00 6.07
N ASN A 58 -15.89 -15.03 6.68
CA ASN A 58 -16.10 -15.49 8.05
C ASN A 58 -16.64 -16.93 8.16
N ILE A 59 -16.63 -17.69 7.06
CA ILE A 59 -17.23 -19.04 7.03
C ILE A 59 -16.34 -20.11 7.67
N HIS A 60 -15.05 -19.85 7.83
CA HIS A 60 -14.08 -20.84 8.32
C HIS A 60 -13.58 -20.59 9.74
N SER A 61 -13.88 -19.42 10.32
CA SER A 61 -13.41 -19.08 11.67
C SER A 61 -14.46 -18.30 12.44
N ALA A 62 -14.61 -18.63 13.73
CA ALA A 62 -15.50 -17.92 14.65
C ALA A 62 -14.86 -16.66 15.26
N VAL A 63 -13.53 -16.55 15.22
CA VAL A 63 -12.75 -15.46 15.83
C VAL A 63 -11.57 -15.13 14.92
N VAL A 64 -11.27 -13.85 14.76
CA VAL A 64 -10.03 -13.39 14.13
C VAL A 64 -8.95 -13.30 15.20
N ASP A 65 -7.94 -14.17 15.12
CA ASP A 65 -6.81 -14.20 16.04
C ASP A 65 -5.51 -13.84 15.27
N PRO A 66 -4.86 -12.70 15.54
CA PRO A 66 -3.64 -12.29 14.82
C PRO A 66 -2.44 -13.19 15.14
N LYS A 67 -2.47 -13.98 16.23
CA LYS A 67 -1.42 -14.95 16.58
C LYS A 67 -1.64 -16.32 15.95
N ASN A 68 -2.85 -16.63 15.56
CA ASN A 68 -3.24 -17.90 14.96
C ASN A 68 -4.26 -17.65 13.85
N PHE A 69 -3.85 -16.86 12.86
CA PHE A 69 -4.73 -16.48 11.76
C PHE A 69 -4.95 -17.66 10.80
N ASP A 70 -6.23 -17.98 10.54
CA ASP A 70 -6.60 -19.05 9.59
C ASP A 70 -6.58 -18.46 8.16
N GLU A 71 -5.64 -18.93 7.34
CA GLU A 71 -5.51 -18.49 5.93
C GLU A 71 -6.76 -18.79 5.10
N LYS A 72 -7.57 -19.78 5.48
CA LYS A 72 -8.86 -20.09 4.85
C LYS A 72 -9.91 -18.99 5.05
N SER A 73 -9.63 -18.00 5.92
CA SER A 73 -10.45 -16.80 6.10
C SER A 73 -10.31 -15.80 4.95
N PHE A 74 -9.53 -16.13 3.91
CA PHE A 74 -9.45 -15.31 2.69
C PHE A 74 -9.83 -16.13 1.46
N VAL A 75 -10.45 -15.42 0.51
CA VAL A 75 -10.67 -15.88 -0.87
C VAL A 75 -9.72 -15.10 -1.76
N ASP A 76 -8.89 -15.81 -2.52
CA ASP A 76 -7.99 -15.21 -3.50
C ASP A 76 -8.76 -14.81 -4.76
N ILE A 77 -8.58 -13.58 -5.19
CA ILE A 77 -9.21 -13.01 -6.38
C ILE A 77 -8.14 -12.32 -7.21
N GLN A 78 -8.09 -12.64 -8.51
CA GLN A 78 -7.32 -11.88 -9.49
C GLN A 78 -8.29 -11.23 -10.47
N SER A 79 -8.36 -9.90 -10.49
CA SER A 79 -9.35 -9.15 -11.26
C SER A 79 -8.99 -7.67 -11.37
N ASP A 80 -9.47 -7.02 -12.42
CA ASP A 80 -9.37 -5.56 -12.57
C ASP A 80 -10.22 -4.79 -11.55
N VAL A 81 -11.20 -5.44 -10.93
CA VAL A 81 -12.07 -4.85 -9.91
C VAL A 81 -12.32 -5.83 -8.78
N CYS A 82 -11.89 -5.48 -7.57
CA CYS A 82 -12.28 -6.20 -6.36
C CYS A 82 -13.57 -5.64 -5.79
N ILE A 83 -14.47 -6.52 -5.34
CA ILE A 83 -15.68 -6.15 -4.59
C ILE A 83 -15.52 -6.60 -3.14
N ILE A 84 -15.42 -5.63 -2.22
CA ILE A 84 -15.35 -5.90 -0.78
C ILE A 84 -16.79 -5.92 -0.22
N PRO A 85 -17.22 -7.00 0.43
CA PRO A 85 -18.55 -7.08 1.03
C PRO A 85 -18.80 -5.98 2.08
N PRO A 86 -20.06 -5.68 2.41
CA PRO A 86 -20.40 -4.73 3.47
C PRO A 86 -19.73 -5.07 4.80
N ASN A 87 -19.19 -4.06 5.51
CA ASN A 87 -18.54 -4.24 6.82
C ASN A 87 -17.45 -5.31 6.84
N SER A 88 -16.76 -5.52 5.71
CA SER A 88 -15.68 -6.49 5.55
C SER A 88 -14.40 -5.80 5.11
N PHE A 89 -13.35 -6.57 4.88
CA PHE A 89 -12.06 -6.05 4.46
C PHE A 89 -11.41 -6.95 3.40
N ALA A 90 -10.40 -6.39 2.73
CA ALA A 90 -9.58 -7.13 1.79
C ALA A 90 -8.12 -6.69 1.93
N LEU A 91 -7.21 -7.60 1.62
CA LEU A 91 -5.80 -7.30 1.44
C LEU A 91 -5.50 -7.25 -0.07
N ALA A 92 -4.62 -6.34 -0.44
CA ALA A 92 -4.03 -6.29 -1.77
C ALA A 92 -2.55 -5.90 -1.64
N ARG A 93 -1.86 -5.70 -2.75
CA ARG A 93 -0.51 -5.14 -2.75
C ARG A 93 -0.39 -3.97 -3.70
N THR A 94 0.64 -3.17 -3.52
CA THR A 94 1.00 -2.14 -4.49
C THR A 94 1.53 -2.76 -5.79
N VAL A 95 1.29 -2.10 -6.92
CA VAL A 95 2.01 -2.36 -8.18
C VAL A 95 3.49 -2.01 -8.00
N GLU A 96 3.75 -0.93 -7.29
CA GLU A 96 5.09 -0.44 -7.02
C GLU A 96 5.80 -1.32 -5.99
N TYR A 97 7.08 -1.60 -6.25
CA TYR A 97 8.05 -2.12 -5.30
C TYR A 97 8.83 -0.95 -4.70
N PHE A 98 9.03 -0.96 -3.40
CA PHE A 98 9.72 0.09 -2.66
C PHE A 98 11.05 -0.39 -2.10
N LYS A 99 12.06 0.49 -2.09
CA LYS A 99 13.32 0.34 -1.36
C LYS A 99 13.52 1.61 -0.53
N ILE A 100 13.16 1.55 0.73
CA ILE A 100 13.22 2.72 1.61
C ILE A 100 14.66 2.97 2.06
N PRO A 101 15.21 4.19 1.87
CA PRO A 101 16.55 4.53 2.33
C PRO A 101 16.73 4.42 3.84
N GLU A 102 17.97 4.28 4.31
CA GLU A 102 18.34 4.08 5.73
C GLU A 102 17.99 5.25 6.65
N ASP A 103 17.77 6.43 6.10
CA ASP A 103 17.44 7.66 6.82
C ASP A 103 16.01 8.16 6.56
N VAL A 104 15.16 7.33 5.95
CA VAL A 104 13.80 7.69 5.54
C VAL A 104 12.75 6.86 6.26
N LEU A 105 11.75 7.54 6.81
CA LEU A 105 10.49 6.94 7.26
C LEU A 105 9.41 7.26 6.24
N THR A 106 8.61 6.26 5.83
CA THR A 106 7.50 6.47 4.91
C THR A 106 6.18 6.21 5.60
N ILE A 107 5.23 7.12 5.46
CA ILE A 107 3.86 7.00 5.98
C ILE A 107 2.91 6.88 4.81
N CYS A 108 2.03 5.88 4.86
CA CYS A 108 0.97 5.68 3.88
C CYS A 108 -0.37 6.21 4.43
N LEU A 109 -1.06 6.99 3.61
CA LEU A 109 -2.40 7.50 3.90
C LEU A 109 -3.36 7.08 2.79
N GLY A 110 -4.62 6.85 3.14
CA GLY A 110 -5.67 6.55 2.17
C GLY A 110 -5.92 7.72 1.21
N LYS A 111 -6.33 7.39 -0.01
CA LYS A 111 -6.68 8.39 -1.03
C LYS A 111 -8.08 8.98 -0.76
N SER A 112 -8.19 10.30 -0.91
CA SER A 112 -9.43 11.04 -0.59
C SER A 112 -10.67 10.56 -1.37
N THR A 113 -10.49 10.01 -2.57
CA THR A 113 -11.57 9.43 -3.38
C THR A 113 -12.23 8.25 -2.66
N TYR A 114 -11.43 7.31 -2.15
CA TYR A 114 -11.91 6.15 -1.41
C TYR A 114 -12.41 6.53 -0.01
N ALA A 115 -11.68 7.41 0.68
CA ALA A 115 -12.06 7.85 2.02
C ALA A 115 -13.47 8.48 2.07
N ARG A 116 -13.84 9.28 1.03
CA ARG A 116 -15.19 9.86 0.90
C ARG A 116 -16.28 8.84 0.56
N CYS A 117 -15.89 7.63 0.15
CA CYS A 117 -16.82 6.51 -0.07
C CYS A 117 -16.88 5.58 1.15
N GLY A 118 -16.29 5.94 2.29
CA GLY A 118 -16.26 5.10 3.48
C GLY A 118 -15.30 3.90 3.36
N ILE A 119 -14.29 3.98 2.50
CA ILE A 119 -13.26 2.97 2.35
C ILE A 119 -11.98 3.48 3.00
N ILE A 120 -11.49 2.73 3.97
CA ILE A 120 -10.23 3.04 4.67
C ILE A 120 -9.13 2.19 4.07
N VAL A 121 -7.99 2.80 3.79
CA VAL A 121 -6.73 2.12 3.48
C VAL A 121 -5.81 2.31 4.67
N ASN A 122 -5.43 1.22 5.31
CA ASN A 122 -4.48 1.22 6.42
C ASN A 122 -3.17 0.56 5.99
N VAL A 123 -2.06 1.13 6.39
CA VAL A 123 -0.71 0.58 6.22
C VAL A 123 0.15 1.11 7.36
N THR A 124 0.87 0.24 8.05
CA THR A 124 1.85 0.68 9.06
C THR A 124 3.03 1.39 8.39
N PRO A 125 3.73 2.30 9.09
CA PRO A 125 4.87 3.00 8.51
C PRO A 125 5.93 2.05 7.94
N LEU A 126 6.48 2.39 6.77
CA LEU A 126 7.63 1.70 6.21
C LEU A 126 8.88 2.29 6.84
N GLU A 127 9.60 1.46 7.57
CA GLU A 127 10.77 1.88 8.32
C GLU A 127 12.04 1.92 7.45
N PRO A 128 13.13 2.53 7.93
CA PRO A 128 14.42 2.55 7.26
C PRO A 128 14.88 1.17 6.80
N GLU A 129 15.36 1.07 5.55
CA GLU A 129 15.79 -0.14 4.85
C GLU A 129 14.71 -1.24 4.64
N TRP A 130 13.44 -0.92 4.87
CA TRP A 130 12.38 -1.80 4.43
C TRP A 130 12.30 -1.82 2.90
N GLU A 131 12.11 -3.02 2.33
CA GLU A 131 11.84 -3.16 0.90
C GLU A 131 10.75 -4.20 0.62
N GLY A 132 10.03 -4.03 -0.48
CA GLY A 132 8.97 -4.94 -0.90
C GLY A 132 7.81 -4.25 -1.63
N HIS A 133 6.84 -5.06 -2.07
CA HIS A 133 5.50 -4.57 -2.37
C HIS A 133 4.75 -4.33 -1.06
N VAL A 134 4.10 -3.18 -0.94
CA VAL A 134 3.34 -2.84 0.27
C VAL A 134 2.02 -3.62 0.28
N THR A 135 1.73 -4.33 1.36
CA THR A 135 0.39 -4.89 1.56
C THR A 135 -0.55 -3.75 1.95
N LEU A 136 -1.62 -3.59 1.19
CA LEU A 136 -2.67 -2.59 1.36
C LEU A 136 -3.86 -3.25 2.08
N GLU A 137 -4.28 -2.69 3.20
CA GLU A 137 -5.34 -3.21 4.05
C GLU A 137 -6.60 -2.34 3.87
N PHE A 138 -7.53 -2.80 3.00
CA PHE A 138 -8.77 -2.08 2.70
C PHE A 138 -9.88 -2.50 3.64
N SER A 139 -10.52 -1.55 4.32
CA SER A 139 -11.74 -1.78 5.11
C SER A 139 -12.92 -1.07 4.47
N ASN A 140 -13.99 -1.83 4.17
CA ASN A 140 -15.27 -1.28 3.76
C ASN A 140 -16.13 -1.05 5.00
N THR A 141 -16.26 0.21 5.42
CA THR A 141 -17.04 0.60 6.60
C THR A 141 -18.53 0.86 6.27
N THR A 142 -18.94 0.63 5.02
CA THR A 142 -20.30 0.89 4.56
C THR A 142 -21.17 -0.36 4.61
N THR A 143 -22.48 -0.18 4.53
CA THR A 143 -23.48 -1.25 4.43
C THR A 143 -23.69 -1.75 3.00
N LEU A 144 -22.93 -1.25 2.03
CA LEU A 144 -22.97 -1.64 0.62
C LEU A 144 -21.65 -2.29 0.20
N PRO A 145 -21.66 -3.17 -0.83
CA PRO A 145 -20.44 -3.65 -1.45
C PRO A 145 -19.63 -2.48 -2.03
N ALA A 146 -18.32 -2.49 -1.83
CA ALA A 146 -17.41 -1.44 -2.30
C ALA A 146 -16.45 -1.95 -3.37
N LYS A 147 -16.18 -1.15 -4.40
CA LYS A 147 -15.26 -1.48 -5.48
C LYS A 147 -13.88 -0.88 -5.25
N ILE A 148 -12.85 -1.69 -5.44
CA ILE A 148 -11.46 -1.26 -5.56
C ILE A 148 -11.00 -1.57 -6.98
N TYR A 149 -10.40 -0.59 -7.67
CA TYR A 149 -9.93 -0.73 -9.05
C TYR A 149 -8.43 -1.08 -9.06
N ALA A 150 -8.08 -2.16 -9.74
CA ALA A 150 -6.68 -2.50 -9.97
C ALA A 150 -6.02 -1.52 -10.95
N ASN A 151 -4.70 -1.36 -10.83
CA ASN A 151 -3.87 -0.46 -11.64
C ASN A 151 -4.23 1.03 -11.53
N GLU A 152 -5.06 1.40 -10.55
CA GLU A 152 -5.43 2.77 -10.24
C GLU A 152 -4.95 3.20 -8.84
N GLY A 153 -4.93 4.52 -8.59
CA GLY A 153 -4.42 5.09 -7.34
C GLY A 153 -5.32 4.82 -6.15
N VAL A 154 -4.77 4.29 -5.05
CA VAL A 154 -5.55 3.89 -3.87
C VAL A 154 -5.07 4.52 -2.56
N ALA A 155 -3.81 4.92 -2.49
CA ALA A 155 -3.20 5.48 -1.28
C ALA A 155 -2.07 6.42 -1.66
N GLN A 156 -1.61 7.24 -0.71
CA GLN A 156 -0.49 8.17 -0.89
C GLN A 156 0.62 7.86 0.10
N MET A 157 1.84 7.74 -0.41
CA MET A 157 3.07 7.63 0.36
C MET A 157 3.68 9.00 0.61
N LEU A 158 3.98 9.33 1.87
CA LEU A 158 4.70 10.51 2.30
C LEU A 158 6.08 10.10 2.81
N PHE A 159 7.12 10.78 2.35
CA PHE A 159 8.51 10.46 2.69
C PHE A 159 9.09 11.52 3.64
N PHE A 160 9.65 11.07 4.76
CA PHE A 160 10.25 11.92 5.79
C PHE A 160 11.71 11.50 5.99
N GLN A 161 12.63 12.39 5.68
CA GLN A 161 14.05 12.14 5.96
C GLN A 161 14.39 12.61 7.37
N SER A 162 15.06 11.75 8.13
CA SER A 162 15.57 12.06 9.45
C SER A 162 16.84 12.93 9.37
N ASP A 163 17.09 13.71 10.37
CA ASP A 163 18.31 14.49 10.61
C ASP A 163 19.41 13.67 11.29
N GLU A 164 19.07 12.49 11.82
CA GLU A 164 20.03 11.50 12.31
C GLU A 164 19.61 10.09 11.91
N ARG A 165 20.57 9.18 11.77
CA ARG A 165 20.30 7.77 11.46
C ARG A 165 19.85 7.04 12.73
N CYS A 166 18.90 6.10 12.56
CA CYS A 166 18.56 5.16 13.62
C CYS A 166 19.72 4.19 13.88
N GLN A 167 19.82 3.68 15.10
CA GLN A 167 20.84 2.70 15.47
C GLN A 167 20.58 1.31 14.88
N THR A 168 19.32 1.00 14.61
CA THR A 168 18.89 -0.31 14.13
C THR A 168 17.77 -0.12 13.12
N THR A 169 18.00 -0.54 11.89
CA THR A 169 17.03 -0.46 10.80
C THR A 169 16.06 -1.63 10.83
N TYR A 170 15.02 -1.59 9.98
CA TYR A 170 14.09 -2.72 9.83
C TYR A 170 14.80 -4.00 9.34
N LYS A 171 15.75 -3.84 8.44
CA LYS A 171 16.59 -4.92 7.92
C LYS A 171 17.49 -5.53 9.00
N ASP A 172 18.16 -4.68 9.81
CA ASP A 172 19.07 -5.12 10.87
C ASP A 172 18.38 -6.02 11.91
N ARG A 173 17.15 -5.71 12.27
CA ARG A 173 16.37 -6.51 13.23
C ARG A 173 15.61 -7.67 12.62
N GLY A 174 15.83 -7.98 11.32
CA GLY A 174 15.18 -9.08 10.64
C GLY A 174 13.65 -8.94 10.59
N GLY A 175 13.16 -7.74 10.23
CA GLY A 175 11.75 -7.42 10.21
C GLY A 175 10.93 -8.44 9.41
N LYS A 176 9.85 -8.96 9.99
CA LYS A 176 9.06 -10.09 9.47
C LYS A 176 8.38 -9.86 8.12
N TYR A 177 8.30 -8.62 7.68
CA TYR A 177 7.71 -8.22 6.39
C TYR A 177 8.75 -7.71 5.40
N GLN A 178 10.04 -7.99 5.60
CA GLN A 178 11.11 -7.63 4.66
C GLN A 178 10.99 -8.44 3.37
N GLY A 179 11.14 -7.78 2.22
CA GLY A 179 11.20 -8.43 0.90
C GLY A 179 9.86 -8.98 0.40
N GLN A 180 8.72 -8.41 0.80
CA GLN A 180 7.40 -8.87 0.36
C GLN A 180 7.27 -8.83 -1.17
N GLN A 181 6.83 -9.97 -1.77
CA GLN A 181 6.62 -10.09 -3.22
C GLN A 181 5.13 -10.09 -3.60
N GLY A 182 4.27 -10.68 -2.80
CA GLY A 182 2.83 -10.77 -3.00
C GLY A 182 2.05 -10.18 -1.83
N VAL A 183 0.74 -10.43 -1.79
CA VAL A 183 -0.11 -10.08 -0.65
C VAL A 183 0.29 -10.93 0.55
N THR A 184 0.85 -10.30 1.57
CA THR A 184 1.37 -10.99 2.75
C THR A 184 0.32 -11.05 3.85
N LEU A 185 0.11 -12.26 4.40
CA LEU A 185 -0.79 -12.51 5.52
C LEU A 185 -0.16 -12.11 6.86
N PRO A 186 -0.97 -11.98 7.94
CA PRO A 186 -0.46 -11.68 9.27
C PRO A 186 0.60 -12.70 9.72
N LYS A 187 1.69 -12.20 10.29
CA LYS A 187 2.76 -12.99 10.92
C LYS A 187 2.88 -12.57 12.37
N ALA A 188 2.84 -13.51 13.30
CA ALA A 188 3.05 -13.28 14.73
C ALA A 188 4.53 -13.16 15.09
#